data_ae30e76f8605ed204d8cac3aabf80bda
#
_entry.id   ae30e76f8605ed204d8cac3aabf80bda
#
_cell.length_a   1.000
_cell.length_b   1.000
_cell.length_c   1.000
_cell.angle_alpha   90.00
_cell.angle_beta   90.00
_cell.angle_gamma   90.00
#
_symmetry.space_group_name_H-M   'P 1'
#
loop_
_entity.id
_entity.type
_entity.pdbx_description
1 polymer ?
#
loop_
_entity_poly.entity_id
_entity_poly.type
_entity_poly.pdbx_seq_one_letter_code
_entity_poly.pdbx_strand_id
1 'polypeptide(L)'
;MNIFDLILWPFKWIVSVVLWLFHTLFTSLGMDPASGLTWVLCIIFLTLVMRTLTIPLFVKQIKAMRGMTAMQGDMAKLQEKYKGKKDQLSRQAMAQEQMEMYRKHGTNPFASCLPILAQMPIFFGLYQVLMGVPTAAQSNQGVLMLPAELVHQFNDSQIFGAQLFATMMHPGAGDTTATVVQAVIMIVLMSATQFYIQKQLSVKNMSEAALNSPMFRQQQMIMYIFPIIFAVSGINFPLGVMYYWTVSNLWSLGQQWWVIRNNPTPGSQAERELNARRAAKGLPPVGKTREQHEKDLQEARERAAAGQRQQPVGKKRQKQQRNKQNGKK
;
A
#
# COMPACT_ATOMS: atom_id res chain seq x y z
N MET A 1 -10.09 24.05 23.43
CA MET A 1 -9.93 23.03 22.36
C MET A 1 -8.97 23.60 21.32
N ASN A 2 -7.85 22.91 21.04
CA ASN A 2 -6.95 23.30 19.98
C ASN A 2 -7.58 22.99 18.62
N ILE A 3 -7.18 23.70 17.55
CA ILE A 3 -7.71 23.50 16.21
C ILE A 3 -7.54 22.04 15.73
N PHE A 4 -6.47 21.39 16.19
CA PHE A 4 -6.20 19.98 15.94
C PHE A 4 -7.23 19.06 16.60
N ASP A 5 -7.62 19.35 17.83
CA ASP A 5 -8.69 18.61 18.54
C ASP A 5 -10.05 18.76 17.86
N LEU A 6 -10.34 19.95 17.32
CA LEU A 6 -11.57 20.19 16.57
C LEU A 6 -11.65 19.37 15.30
N ILE A 7 -10.53 19.29 14.55
CA ILE A 7 -10.43 18.48 13.33
C ILE A 7 -10.55 16.99 13.65
N LEU A 8 -9.97 16.53 14.75
CA LEU A 8 -10.00 15.12 15.15
C LEU A 8 -11.28 14.72 15.87
N TRP A 9 -12.09 15.66 16.34
CA TRP A 9 -13.30 15.37 17.12
C TRP A 9 -14.25 14.38 16.42
N PRO A 10 -14.64 14.55 15.14
CA PRO A 10 -15.52 13.61 14.47
C PRO A 10 -14.93 12.20 14.37
N PHE A 11 -13.61 12.08 14.17
CA PHE A 11 -12.95 10.78 14.10
C PHE A 11 -12.87 10.10 15.47
N LYS A 12 -12.59 10.84 16.54
CA LYS A 12 -12.65 10.35 17.90
C LYS A 12 -14.05 9.87 18.26
N TRP A 13 -15.06 10.62 17.85
CA TRP A 13 -16.46 10.26 18.06
C TRP A 13 -16.81 8.95 17.34
N ILE A 14 -16.49 8.83 16.04
CA ILE A 14 -16.72 7.60 15.26
C ILE A 14 -16.01 6.42 15.91
N VAL A 15 -14.75 6.58 16.30
CA VAL A 15 -13.97 5.53 16.98
C VAL A 15 -14.68 5.08 18.25
N SER A 16 -15.10 6.01 19.11
CA SER A 16 -15.78 5.68 20.36
C SER A 16 -17.14 5.01 20.17
N VAL A 17 -17.92 5.43 19.15
CA VAL A 17 -19.20 4.79 18.77
C VAL A 17 -18.95 3.35 18.33
N VAL A 18 -17.98 3.11 17.46
CA VAL A 18 -17.70 1.77 16.94
C VAL A 18 -17.18 0.85 18.06
N LEU A 19 -16.30 1.35 18.93
CA LEU A 19 -15.84 0.58 20.09
C LEU A 19 -17.00 0.25 21.03
N TRP A 20 -17.86 1.20 21.35
CA TRP A 20 -19.05 0.99 22.17
C TRP A 20 -19.98 -0.05 21.55
N LEU A 21 -20.27 0.06 20.26
CA LEU A 21 -21.15 -0.85 19.52
C LEU A 21 -20.66 -2.30 19.56
N PHE A 22 -19.39 -2.52 19.24
CA PHE A 22 -18.82 -3.88 19.21
C PHE A 22 -18.63 -4.44 20.62
N HIS A 23 -18.28 -3.59 21.60
CA HIS A 23 -18.22 -4.02 22.98
C HIS A 23 -19.59 -4.49 23.46
N THR A 24 -20.65 -3.70 23.24
CA THR A 24 -22.02 -4.09 23.57
C THR A 24 -22.46 -5.37 22.86
N LEU A 25 -22.09 -5.52 21.56
CA LEU A 25 -22.40 -6.73 20.80
C LEU A 25 -21.70 -7.96 21.40
N PHE A 26 -20.39 -7.90 21.66
CA PHE A 26 -19.64 -9.05 22.16
C PHE A 26 -20.04 -9.44 23.59
N THR A 27 -20.32 -8.45 24.42
CA THR A 27 -20.82 -8.72 25.79
C THR A 27 -22.23 -9.31 25.78
N SER A 28 -23.09 -8.89 24.87
CA SER A 28 -24.42 -9.52 24.69
C SER A 28 -24.34 -10.98 24.20
N LEU A 29 -23.24 -11.33 23.51
CA LEU A 29 -22.92 -12.71 23.09
C LEU A 29 -22.25 -13.56 24.18
N GLY A 30 -22.11 -13.00 25.40
CA GLY A 30 -21.57 -13.72 26.55
C GLY A 30 -20.07 -13.56 26.79
N MET A 31 -19.39 -12.64 26.10
CA MET A 31 -17.98 -12.34 26.39
C MET A 31 -17.87 -11.48 27.66
N ASP A 32 -16.81 -11.70 28.43
CA ASP A 32 -16.50 -10.92 29.61
C ASP A 32 -16.19 -9.44 29.21
N PRO A 33 -16.96 -8.46 29.73
CA PRO A 33 -16.79 -7.04 29.39
C PRO A 33 -15.44 -6.45 29.80
N ALA A 34 -14.78 -6.97 30.82
CA ALA A 34 -13.47 -6.52 31.31
C ALA A 34 -12.31 -7.28 30.65
N SER A 35 -12.58 -8.30 29.86
CA SER A 35 -11.53 -9.09 29.20
C SER A 35 -10.79 -8.29 28.13
N GLY A 36 -9.44 -8.33 28.16
CA GLY A 36 -8.61 -7.75 27.10
C GLY A 36 -8.88 -8.34 25.71
N LEU A 37 -9.31 -9.62 25.65
CA LEU A 37 -9.70 -10.24 24.38
C LEU A 37 -10.94 -9.57 23.77
N THR A 38 -11.94 -9.23 24.57
CA THR A 38 -13.13 -8.50 24.13
C THR A 38 -12.75 -7.16 23.51
N TRP A 39 -11.87 -6.42 24.17
CA TRP A 39 -11.41 -5.13 23.68
C TRP A 39 -10.51 -5.22 22.46
N VAL A 40 -9.64 -6.24 22.37
CA VAL A 40 -8.85 -6.50 21.14
C VAL A 40 -9.76 -6.82 19.97
N LEU A 41 -10.81 -7.62 20.17
CA LEU A 41 -11.81 -7.87 19.12
C LEU A 41 -12.55 -6.59 18.72
N CYS A 42 -12.92 -5.72 19.66
CA CYS A 42 -13.49 -4.41 19.34
C CYS A 42 -12.55 -3.58 18.44
N ILE A 43 -11.25 -3.57 18.73
CA ILE A 43 -10.24 -2.87 17.90
C ILE A 43 -10.09 -3.53 16.54
N ILE A 44 -10.13 -4.85 16.45
CA ILE A 44 -10.10 -5.59 15.17
C ILE A 44 -11.31 -5.18 14.30
N PHE A 45 -12.52 -5.25 14.86
CA PHE A 45 -13.74 -4.91 14.11
C PHE A 45 -13.82 -3.43 13.78
N LEU A 46 -13.37 -2.54 14.67
CA LEU A 46 -13.15 -1.12 14.35
C LEU A 46 -12.28 -0.99 13.10
N THR A 47 -11.16 -1.70 13.07
CA THR A 47 -10.24 -1.65 11.92
C THR A 47 -10.92 -2.13 10.64
N LEU A 48 -11.67 -3.23 10.70
CA LEU A 48 -12.40 -3.78 9.55
C LEU A 48 -13.45 -2.80 9.01
N VAL A 49 -14.22 -2.15 9.91
CA VAL A 49 -15.19 -1.13 9.53
C VAL A 49 -14.50 0.04 8.83
N MET A 50 -13.45 0.60 9.43
CA MET A 50 -12.73 1.74 8.88
C MET A 50 -12.08 1.41 7.54
N ARG A 51 -11.52 0.21 7.38
CA ARG A 51 -10.94 -0.28 6.13
C ARG A 51 -12.00 -0.48 5.04
N THR A 52 -13.16 -0.99 5.40
CA THR A 52 -14.28 -1.16 4.47
C THR A 52 -14.80 0.19 3.97
N LEU A 53 -14.95 1.17 4.86
CA LEU A 53 -15.36 2.52 4.49
C LEU A 53 -14.34 3.23 3.58
N THR A 54 -13.07 2.87 3.67
CA THR A 54 -12.00 3.46 2.82
C THR A 54 -11.79 2.74 1.49
N ILE A 55 -12.49 1.61 1.20
CA ILE A 55 -12.38 0.88 -0.09
C ILE A 55 -12.60 1.79 -1.31
N PRO A 56 -13.66 2.64 -1.39
CA PRO A 56 -13.86 3.49 -2.56
C PRO A 56 -12.71 4.48 -2.80
N LEU A 57 -12.11 4.98 -1.73
CA LEU A 57 -10.93 5.85 -1.81
C LEU A 57 -9.72 5.08 -2.36
N PHE A 58 -9.53 3.85 -1.92
CA PHE A 58 -8.46 2.97 -2.42
C PHE A 58 -8.63 2.64 -3.91
N VAL A 59 -9.84 2.40 -4.38
CA VAL A 59 -10.13 2.19 -5.82
C VAL A 59 -9.76 3.44 -6.64
N LYS A 60 -10.09 4.63 -6.15
CA LYS A 60 -9.69 5.90 -6.79
C LYS A 60 -8.17 6.04 -6.84
N GLN A 61 -7.47 5.69 -5.78
CA GLN A 61 -6.00 5.68 -5.71
C GLN A 61 -5.39 4.75 -6.78
N ILE A 62 -5.89 3.51 -6.90
CA ILE A 62 -5.39 2.56 -7.92
C ILE A 62 -5.53 3.15 -9.32
N LYS A 63 -6.69 3.76 -9.64
CA LYS A 63 -6.91 4.42 -10.94
C LYS A 63 -5.90 5.55 -11.18
N ALA A 64 -5.66 6.38 -10.18
CA ALA A 64 -4.70 7.48 -10.26
C ALA A 64 -3.25 6.97 -10.43
N MET A 65 -2.84 5.92 -9.71
CA MET A 65 -1.52 5.29 -9.87
C MET A 65 -1.31 4.75 -11.28
N ARG A 66 -2.35 4.18 -11.91
CA ARG A 66 -2.27 3.73 -13.31
C ARG A 66 -2.05 4.90 -14.28
N GLY A 67 -2.76 6.02 -14.08
CA GLY A 67 -2.54 7.24 -14.85
C GLY A 67 -1.10 7.76 -14.72
N MET A 68 -0.55 7.75 -13.51
CA MET A 68 0.85 8.10 -13.27
C MET A 68 1.83 7.16 -14.00
N THR A 69 1.53 5.86 -14.04
CA THR A 69 2.37 4.89 -14.76
C THR A 69 2.35 5.13 -16.26
N ALA A 70 1.20 5.45 -16.85
CA ALA A 70 1.09 5.79 -18.27
C ALA A 70 1.92 7.04 -18.65
N MET A 71 2.07 7.98 -17.72
CA MET A 71 2.83 9.23 -17.90
C MET A 71 4.36 9.06 -17.76
N GLN A 72 4.85 7.90 -17.27
CA GLN A 72 6.26 7.74 -16.90
C GLN A 72 7.23 7.93 -18.10
N GLY A 73 6.84 7.52 -19.30
CA GLY A 73 7.64 7.73 -20.50
C GLY A 73 7.84 9.23 -20.80
N ASP A 74 6.81 10.03 -20.66
CA ASP A 74 6.89 11.47 -20.89
C ASP A 74 7.63 12.17 -19.75
N MET A 75 7.48 11.70 -18.51
CA MET A 75 8.24 12.17 -17.36
C MET A 75 9.75 11.91 -17.52
N ALA A 76 10.15 10.76 -18.07
CA ALA A 76 11.55 10.47 -18.34
C ALA A 76 12.13 11.43 -19.39
N LYS A 77 11.37 11.75 -20.45
CA LYS A 77 11.78 12.75 -21.46
C LYS A 77 11.92 14.16 -20.85
N LEU A 78 10.99 14.53 -19.97
CA LEU A 78 11.05 15.81 -19.25
C LEU A 78 12.31 15.90 -18.38
N GLN A 79 12.61 14.84 -17.63
CA GLN A 79 13.81 14.78 -16.80
C GLN A 79 15.10 14.87 -17.64
N GLU A 80 15.15 14.20 -18.80
CA GLU A 80 16.30 14.29 -19.71
C GLU A 80 16.45 15.70 -20.29
N LYS A 81 15.37 16.39 -20.66
CA LYS A 81 15.36 17.79 -21.13
C LYS A 81 16.01 18.76 -20.14
N TYR A 82 15.83 18.52 -18.85
CA TYR A 82 16.35 19.37 -17.76
C TYR A 82 17.59 18.78 -17.07
N LYS A 83 18.13 17.67 -17.57
CA LYS A 83 19.31 17.03 -17.00
C LYS A 83 20.52 17.97 -17.04
N GLY A 84 21.18 18.14 -15.88
CA GLY A 84 22.33 19.02 -15.74
C GLY A 84 22.02 20.51 -15.53
N LYS A 85 20.78 20.95 -15.72
CA LYS A 85 20.35 22.33 -15.47
C LYS A 85 20.04 22.49 -13.98
N LYS A 86 20.86 23.29 -13.27
CA LYS A 86 20.74 23.47 -11.81
C LYS A 86 20.22 24.86 -11.41
N ASP A 87 20.05 25.76 -12.36
CA ASP A 87 19.56 27.11 -12.17
C ASP A 87 18.09 27.12 -11.72
N GLN A 88 17.71 28.15 -10.97
CA GLN A 88 16.37 28.27 -10.39
C GLN A 88 15.26 28.35 -11.45
N LEU A 89 15.52 29.05 -12.56
CA LEU A 89 14.56 29.18 -13.66
C LEU A 89 14.26 27.83 -14.32
N SER A 90 15.30 27.02 -14.59
CA SER A 90 15.12 25.67 -15.15
C SER A 90 14.36 24.75 -14.20
N ARG A 91 14.57 24.85 -12.88
CA ARG A 91 13.81 24.08 -11.89
C ARG A 91 12.34 24.49 -11.86
N GLN A 92 12.03 25.78 -11.94
CA GLN A 92 10.66 26.28 -11.99
C GLN A 92 9.97 25.84 -13.29
N ALA A 93 10.65 25.98 -14.45
CA ALA A 93 10.12 25.55 -15.73
C ALA A 93 9.84 24.04 -15.75
N MET A 94 10.76 23.22 -15.21
CA MET A 94 10.55 21.78 -15.06
C MET A 94 9.33 21.46 -14.19
N ALA A 95 9.15 22.17 -13.07
CA ALA A 95 8.01 21.96 -12.17
C ALA A 95 6.69 22.35 -12.87
N GLN A 96 6.66 23.43 -13.65
CA GLN A 96 5.50 23.85 -14.42
C GLN A 96 5.13 22.82 -15.50
N GLU A 97 6.09 22.41 -16.33
CA GLU A 97 5.87 21.38 -17.36
C GLU A 97 5.40 20.06 -16.74
N GLN A 98 5.94 19.71 -15.56
CA GLN A 98 5.50 18.53 -14.83
C GLN A 98 4.02 18.64 -14.38
N MET A 99 3.60 19.80 -13.87
CA MET A 99 2.21 20.02 -13.48
C MET A 99 1.25 20.04 -14.68
N GLU A 100 1.68 20.57 -15.82
CA GLU A 100 0.91 20.52 -17.08
C GLU A 100 0.76 19.07 -17.57
N MET A 101 1.81 18.26 -17.44
CA MET A 101 1.79 16.85 -17.79
C MET A 101 0.79 16.07 -16.92
N TYR A 102 0.75 16.33 -15.59
CA TYR A 102 -0.27 15.76 -14.71
C TYR A 102 -1.69 16.13 -15.14
N ARG A 103 -1.91 17.39 -15.50
CA ARG A 103 -3.22 17.87 -16.01
C ARG A 103 -3.61 17.19 -17.32
N LYS A 104 -2.67 17.09 -18.28
CA LYS A 104 -2.88 16.46 -19.57
C LYS A 104 -3.27 14.98 -19.46
N HIS A 105 -2.69 14.25 -18.51
CA HIS A 105 -2.99 12.84 -18.26
C HIS A 105 -4.14 12.64 -17.25
N GLY A 106 -4.79 13.72 -16.79
CA GLY A 106 -5.91 13.63 -15.83
C GLY A 106 -5.52 12.99 -14.50
N THR A 107 -4.25 13.14 -14.09
CA THR A 107 -3.70 12.56 -12.86
C THR A 107 -3.33 13.65 -11.85
N ASN A 108 -3.19 13.22 -10.58
CA ASN A 108 -2.82 14.12 -9.49
C ASN A 108 -1.59 13.55 -8.76
N PRO A 109 -0.50 14.34 -8.59
CA PRO A 109 0.69 13.90 -7.85
C PRO A 109 0.38 13.48 -6.41
N PHE A 110 -0.65 14.06 -5.79
CA PHE A 110 -1.06 13.72 -4.41
C PHE A 110 -1.87 12.43 -4.30
N ALA A 111 -2.27 11.82 -5.42
CA ALA A 111 -3.09 10.61 -5.39
C ALA A 111 -2.37 9.41 -4.75
N SER A 112 -1.05 9.36 -4.80
CA SER A 112 -0.25 8.31 -4.16
C SER A 112 -0.20 8.44 -2.63
N CYS A 113 -0.31 9.65 -2.08
CA CYS A 113 -0.29 9.90 -0.63
C CYS A 113 -1.71 9.97 -0.01
N LEU A 114 -2.77 9.93 -0.83
CA LEU A 114 -4.15 10.02 -0.38
C LEU A 114 -4.53 8.99 0.72
N PRO A 115 -4.07 7.71 0.69
CA PRO A 115 -4.36 6.77 1.75
C PRO A 115 -3.77 7.16 3.09
N ILE A 116 -2.55 7.70 3.09
CA ILE A 116 -1.90 8.17 4.33
C ILE A 116 -2.71 9.33 4.89
N LEU A 117 -3.10 10.29 4.06
CA LEU A 117 -3.90 11.45 4.47
C LEU A 117 -5.27 11.04 5.04
N ALA A 118 -5.91 10.02 4.47
CA ALA A 118 -7.18 9.50 4.99
C ALA A 118 -7.01 8.67 6.27
N GLN A 119 -5.88 7.97 6.40
CA GLN A 119 -5.58 7.10 7.54
C GLN A 119 -5.19 7.90 8.80
N MET A 120 -4.48 9.02 8.66
CA MET A 120 -3.94 9.79 9.78
C MET A 120 -5.02 10.28 10.77
N PRO A 121 -6.15 10.86 10.34
CA PRO A 121 -7.19 11.28 11.29
C PRO A 121 -7.79 10.11 12.08
N ILE A 122 -7.99 8.96 11.44
CA ILE A 122 -8.50 7.74 12.09
C ILE A 122 -7.50 7.24 13.13
N PHE A 123 -6.21 7.18 12.75
CA PHE A 123 -5.13 6.77 13.64
C PHE A 123 -5.00 7.68 14.85
N PHE A 124 -4.94 9.00 14.65
CA PHE A 124 -4.84 9.95 15.75
C PHE A 124 -6.13 9.98 16.60
N GLY A 125 -7.29 9.78 15.99
CA GLY A 125 -8.55 9.64 16.71
C GLY A 125 -8.52 8.46 17.69
N LEU A 126 -8.12 7.28 17.22
CA LEU A 126 -7.95 6.10 18.07
C LEU A 126 -6.89 6.33 19.14
N TYR A 127 -5.71 6.84 18.74
CA TYR A 127 -4.63 7.14 19.69
C TYR A 127 -5.10 8.04 20.84
N GLN A 128 -5.79 9.13 20.53
CA GLN A 128 -6.27 10.06 21.57
C GLN A 128 -7.37 9.44 22.44
N VAL A 129 -8.27 8.63 21.88
CA VAL A 129 -9.28 7.90 22.67
C VAL A 129 -8.59 6.97 23.66
N LEU A 130 -7.64 6.14 23.19
CA LEU A 130 -6.98 5.17 24.08
C LEU A 130 -6.08 5.84 25.13
N MET A 131 -5.35 6.89 24.76
CA MET A 131 -4.51 7.64 25.72
C MET A 131 -5.31 8.48 26.70
N GLY A 132 -6.56 8.79 26.40
CA GLY A 132 -7.47 9.49 27.30
C GLY A 132 -8.08 8.59 28.40
N VAL A 133 -8.09 7.26 28.19
CA VAL A 133 -8.73 6.31 29.12
C VAL A 133 -8.18 6.37 30.55
N PRO A 134 -6.83 6.33 30.77
CA PRO A 134 -6.32 6.33 32.14
C PRO A 134 -6.75 7.57 32.98
N THR A 135 -6.70 8.75 32.35
CA THR A 135 -7.11 10.01 32.97
C THR A 135 -8.61 10.05 33.24
N ALA A 136 -9.41 9.59 32.28
CA ALA A 136 -10.86 9.51 32.39
C ALA A 136 -11.29 8.51 33.50
N ALA A 137 -10.63 7.35 33.57
CA ALA A 137 -10.87 6.36 34.64
C ALA A 137 -10.57 6.94 36.03
N GLN A 138 -9.43 7.63 36.21
CA GLN A 138 -9.10 8.29 37.48
C GLN A 138 -10.12 9.34 37.89
N SER A 139 -10.72 10.03 36.93
CA SER A 139 -11.73 11.07 37.15
C SER A 139 -13.16 10.53 37.18
N ASN A 140 -13.35 9.22 37.03
CA ASN A 140 -14.65 8.56 36.90
C ASN A 140 -15.52 9.19 35.79
N GLN A 141 -14.91 9.51 34.63
CA GLN A 141 -15.56 10.16 33.51
C GLN A 141 -15.59 9.25 32.28
N GLY A 142 -16.58 9.47 31.41
CA GLY A 142 -16.64 8.83 30.11
C GLY A 142 -15.67 9.47 29.10
N VAL A 143 -15.41 8.77 28.00
CA VAL A 143 -14.66 9.28 26.83
C VAL A 143 -15.59 9.26 25.63
N LEU A 144 -16.14 10.41 25.28
CA LEU A 144 -17.11 10.56 24.17
C LEU A 144 -18.32 9.61 24.33
N MET A 145 -18.45 8.58 23.50
CA MET A 145 -19.55 7.60 23.57
C MET A 145 -19.27 6.44 24.55
N LEU A 146 -18.08 6.36 25.12
CA LEU A 146 -17.75 5.35 26.11
C LEU A 146 -18.14 5.90 27.50
N PRO A 147 -19.18 5.34 28.19
CA PRO A 147 -19.52 5.76 29.56
C PRO A 147 -18.40 5.37 30.53
N ALA A 148 -18.42 5.96 31.73
CA ALA A 148 -17.36 5.75 32.73
C ALA A 148 -17.14 4.26 33.06
N GLU A 149 -18.20 3.46 33.11
CA GLU A 149 -18.11 2.02 33.34
C GLU A 149 -17.25 1.32 32.28
N LEU A 150 -17.47 1.59 30.98
CA LEU A 150 -16.68 1.02 29.90
C LEU A 150 -15.23 1.54 29.92
N VAL A 151 -15.04 2.78 30.33
CA VAL A 151 -13.69 3.36 30.49
C VAL A 151 -12.92 2.60 31.58
N HIS A 152 -13.56 2.28 32.73
CA HIS A 152 -12.95 1.46 33.76
C HIS A 152 -12.66 0.03 33.26
N GLN A 153 -13.63 -0.61 32.63
CA GLN A 153 -13.45 -1.96 32.05
C GLN A 153 -12.28 -2.02 31.07
N PHE A 154 -12.15 -1.00 30.20
CA PHE A 154 -11.01 -0.91 29.28
C PHE A 154 -9.70 -0.66 30.02
N ASN A 155 -9.70 0.25 31.02
CA ASN A 155 -8.51 0.58 31.80
C ASN A 155 -7.94 -0.64 32.52
N ASP A 156 -8.82 -1.49 33.06
CA ASP A 156 -8.45 -2.66 33.84
C ASP A 156 -8.21 -3.89 32.95
N SER A 157 -8.64 -3.82 31.67
CA SER A 157 -8.50 -4.93 30.72
C SER A 157 -7.04 -5.22 30.38
N GLN A 158 -6.68 -6.50 30.42
CA GLN A 158 -5.33 -6.97 30.08
C GLN A 158 -5.40 -8.08 29.03
N ILE A 159 -4.45 -8.06 28.11
CA ILE A 159 -4.19 -9.13 27.16
C ILE A 159 -2.77 -9.65 27.39
N PHE A 160 -2.63 -10.97 27.68
CA PHE A 160 -1.35 -11.58 28.06
C PHE A 160 -0.60 -10.81 29.17
N GLY A 161 -1.32 -10.27 30.15
CA GLY A 161 -0.76 -9.53 31.27
C GLY A 161 -0.44 -8.06 31.04
N ALA A 162 -0.68 -7.50 29.85
CA ALA A 162 -0.43 -6.11 29.52
C ALA A 162 -1.73 -5.34 29.23
N GLN A 163 -1.83 -4.10 29.70
CA GLN A 163 -2.96 -3.21 29.45
C GLN A 163 -2.90 -2.64 28.02
N LEU A 164 -4.06 -2.45 27.39
CA LEU A 164 -4.13 -2.02 25.99
C LEU A 164 -3.72 -0.56 25.76
N PHE A 165 -3.82 0.30 26.77
CA PHE A 165 -3.31 1.67 26.72
C PHE A 165 -1.82 1.76 27.07
N ALA A 166 -1.22 0.69 27.62
CA ALA A 166 0.17 0.67 28.00
C ALA A 166 1.08 0.83 26.80
N THR A 167 2.19 1.53 26.99
CA THR A 167 3.29 1.68 26.04
C THR A 167 4.55 0.99 26.57
N MET A 168 5.52 0.75 25.72
CA MET A 168 6.80 0.18 26.15
C MET A 168 7.51 1.07 27.21
N MET A 169 7.33 2.41 27.14
CA MET A 169 7.91 3.36 28.08
C MET A 169 7.07 3.55 29.35
N HIS A 170 5.75 3.29 29.27
CA HIS A 170 4.81 3.45 30.36
C HIS A 170 3.91 2.20 30.42
N PRO A 171 4.37 1.12 31.07
CA PRO A 171 3.69 -0.18 31.06
C PRO A 171 2.38 -0.22 31.88
N GLY A 172 2.02 0.88 32.56
CA GLY A 172 0.82 0.93 33.40
C GLY A 172 0.93 0.05 34.65
N ALA A 173 -0.22 -0.47 35.11
CA ALA A 173 -0.29 -1.39 36.24
C ALA A 173 -0.16 -2.88 35.86
N GLY A 174 0.00 -3.18 34.56
CA GLY A 174 0.20 -4.54 34.07
C GLY A 174 1.64 -5.03 34.27
N ASP A 175 1.91 -6.28 33.84
CA ASP A 175 3.24 -6.83 33.84
C ASP A 175 4.12 -6.07 32.83
N THR A 176 5.18 -5.43 33.32
CA THR A 176 6.14 -4.69 32.52
C THR A 176 6.82 -5.58 31.46
N THR A 177 7.20 -6.80 31.84
CA THR A 177 7.86 -7.74 30.91
C THR A 177 6.89 -8.14 29.80
N ALA A 178 5.64 -8.47 30.13
CA ALA A 178 4.61 -8.79 29.15
C ALA A 178 4.33 -7.62 28.20
N THR A 179 4.27 -6.39 28.71
CA THR A 179 4.08 -5.17 27.91
C THR A 179 5.22 -4.98 26.94
N VAL A 180 6.47 -5.06 27.40
CA VAL A 180 7.66 -4.88 26.56
C VAL A 180 7.75 -5.99 25.48
N VAL A 181 7.54 -7.25 25.85
CA VAL A 181 7.58 -8.37 24.91
C VAL A 181 6.51 -8.23 23.84
N GLN A 182 5.26 -7.88 24.23
CA GLN A 182 4.19 -7.66 23.24
C GLN A 182 4.50 -6.47 22.34
N ALA A 183 4.98 -5.36 22.88
CA ALA A 183 5.36 -4.18 22.09
C ALA A 183 6.46 -4.53 21.07
N VAL A 184 7.51 -5.25 21.48
CA VAL A 184 8.60 -5.68 20.57
C VAL A 184 8.06 -6.59 19.46
N ILE A 185 7.25 -7.60 19.81
CA ILE A 185 6.63 -8.49 18.82
C ILE A 185 5.79 -7.69 17.81
N MET A 186 4.95 -6.77 18.28
CA MET A 186 4.11 -5.94 17.42
C MET A 186 4.95 -5.00 16.55
N ILE A 187 6.00 -4.38 17.07
CA ILE A 187 6.91 -3.52 16.30
C ILE A 187 7.56 -4.33 15.18
N VAL A 188 8.05 -5.52 15.47
CA VAL A 188 8.68 -6.40 14.47
C VAL A 188 7.67 -6.81 13.40
N LEU A 189 6.48 -7.25 13.79
CA LEU A 189 5.40 -7.64 12.86
C LEU A 189 4.96 -6.45 11.99
N MET A 190 4.77 -5.28 12.59
CA MET A 190 4.38 -4.06 11.86
C MET A 190 5.46 -3.66 10.86
N SER A 191 6.72 -3.62 11.28
CA SER A 191 7.85 -3.22 10.43
C SER A 191 8.05 -4.21 9.27
N ALA A 192 8.01 -5.51 9.56
CA ALA A 192 8.16 -6.56 8.55
C ALA A 192 7.00 -6.54 7.53
N THR A 193 5.75 -6.45 8.00
CA THR A 193 4.57 -6.39 7.12
C THR A 193 4.57 -5.11 6.29
N GLN A 194 4.89 -3.97 6.88
CA GLN A 194 4.98 -2.69 6.19
C GLN A 194 6.08 -2.69 5.13
N PHE A 195 7.26 -3.23 5.43
CA PHE A 195 8.33 -3.38 4.46
C PHE A 195 7.92 -4.29 3.29
N TYR A 196 7.27 -5.42 3.59
CA TYR A 196 6.80 -6.34 2.57
C TYR A 196 5.74 -5.70 1.66
N ILE A 197 4.76 -4.98 2.24
CA ILE A 197 3.75 -4.22 1.50
C ILE A 197 4.42 -3.25 0.53
N GLN A 198 5.38 -2.47 1.03
CA GLN A 198 6.06 -1.45 0.25
C GLN A 198 6.88 -2.07 -0.88
N LYS A 199 7.57 -3.18 -0.62
CA LYS A 199 8.33 -3.94 -1.62
C LYS A 199 7.42 -4.47 -2.73
N GLN A 200 6.27 -5.05 -2.38
CA GLN A 200 5.29 -5.56 -3.38
C GLN A 200 4.76 -4.44 -4.28
N LEU A 201 4.42 -3.29 -3.69
CA LEU A 201 3.95 -2.13 -4.44
C LEU A 201 5.04 -1.56 -5.36
N SER A 202 6.24 -1.35 -4.81
CA SER A 202 7.31 -0.62 -5.49
C SER A 202 8.08 -1.47 -6.51
N VAL A 203 8.17 -2.79 -6.33
CA VAL A 203 8.95 -3.64 -7.23
C VAL A 203 8.06 -4.44 -8.17
N LYS A 204 7.10 -5.18 -7.60
CA LYS A 204 6.31 -6.12 -8.39
C LYS A 204 5.24 -5.46 -9.25
N ASN A 205 4.69 -4.33 -8.80
CA ASN A 205 3.57 -3.64 -9.45
C ASN A 205 3.99 -2.33 -10.15
N MET A 206 5.28 -2.06 -10.30
CA MET A 206 5.77 -0.93 -11.11
C MET A 206 6.24 -1.38 -12.48
N SER A 207 6.12 -0.50 -13.47
CA SER A 207 6.67 -0.74 -14.81
C SER A 207 8.20 -0.66 -14.80
N GLU A 208 8.87 -1.31 -15.77
CA GLU A 208 10.34 -1.25 -15.90
C GLU A 208 10.86 0.18 -16.10
N ALA A 209 10.12 0.99 -16.84
CA ALA A 209 10.44 2.41 -17.03
C ALA A 209 10.43 3.19 -15.71
N ALA A 210 9.48 2.86 -14.82
CA ALA A 210 9.38 3.45 -13.48
C ALA A 210 10.54 3.06 -12.59
N LEU A 211 10.91 1.78 -12.59
CA LEU A 211 12.01 1.24 -11.78
C LEU A 211 13.36 1.90 -12.09
N ASN A 212 13.56 2.30 -13.34
CA ASN A 212 14.79 2.96 -13.80
C ASN A 212 14.78 4.49 -13.61
N SER A 213 13.68 5.07 -13.11
CA SER A 213 13.56 6.52 -12.93
C SER A 213 14.32 7.05 -11.71
N PRO A 214 14.89 8.28 -11.76
CA PRO A 214 15.50 8.91 -10.59
C PRO A 214 14.52 9.08 -9.42
N MET A 215 13.24 9.27 -9.70
CA MET A 215 12.18 9.38 -8.72
C MET A 215 11.99 8.07 -7.93
N PHE A 216 12.18 6.92 -8.58
CA PHE A 216 12.13 5.62 -7.92
C PHE A 216 13.25 5.46 -6.88
N ARG A 217 14.46 5.94 -7.15
CA ARG A 217 15.56 5.91 -6.18
C ARG A 217 15.23 6.69 -4.90
N GLN A 218 14.58 7.85 -5.04
CA GLN A 218 14.11 8.63 -3.90
C GLN A 218 13.01 7.88 -3.13
N GLN A 219 12.08 7.24 -3.83
CA GLN A 219 11.03 6.43 -3.22
C GLN A 219 11.59 5.19 -2.51
N GLN A 220 12.64 4.56 -3.05
CA GLN A 220 13.33 3.46 -2.39
C GLN A 220 13.93 3.88 -1.05
N MET A 221 14.53 5.08 -0.96
CA MET A 221 15.07 5.58 0.30
C MET A 221 13.99 5.71 1.37
N ILE A 222 12.81 6.24 1.02
CA ILE A 222 11.65 6.31 1.92
C ILE A 222 11.22 4.90 2.34
N MET A 223 11.24 3.93 1.44
CA MET A 223 10.88 2.54 1.73
C MET A 223 11.75 1.91 2.83
N TYR A 224 13.03 2.23 2.88
CA TYR A 224 13.94 1.70 3.90
C TYR A 224 13.90 2.51 5.21
N ILE A 225 13.70 3.82 5.14
CA ILE A 225 13.68 4.70 6.31
C ILE A 225 12.36 4.54 7.09
N PHE A 226 11.24 4.36 6.41
CA PHE A 226 9.91 4.33 7.01
C PHE A 226 9.74 3.23 8.09
N PRO A 227 10.15 1.96 7.88
CA PRO A 227 10.09 0.94 8.92
C PRO A 227 10.94 1.28 10.16
N ILE A 228 12.07 1.97 9.98
CA ILE A 228 12.93 2.40 11.08
C ILE A 228 12.22 3.48 11.91
N ILE A 229 11.62 4.48 11.25
CA ILE A 229 10.84 5.52 11.93
C ILE A 229 9.70 4.87 12.73
N PHE A 230 9.01 3.89 12.14
CA PHE A 230 7.94 3.17 12.83
C PHE A 230 8.45 2.34 14.02
N ALA A 231 9.60 1.68 13.89
CA ALA A 231 10.19 0.93 14.99
C ALA A 231 10.51 1.85 16.17
N VAL A 232 11.11 3.02 15.92
CA VAL A 232 11.44 3.99 16.97
C VAL A 232 10.18 4.63 17.56
N SER A 233 9.21 5.01 16.71
CA SER A 233 7.95 5.62 17.19
C SER A 233 7.09 4.63 17.95
N GLY A 234 7.13 3.35 17.59
CA GLY A 234 6.36 2.27 18.19
C GLY A 234 6.61 2.11 19.69
N ILE A 235 7.79 2.47 20.18
CA ILE A 235 8.13 2.45 21.62
C ILE A 235 7.13 3.26 22.46
N ASN A 236 6.60 4.33 21.89
CA ASN A 236 5.64 5.22 22.58
C ASN A 236 4.17 4.95 22.19
N PHE A 237 3.89 3.97 21.34
CA PHE A 237 2.52 3.68 20.97
C PHE A 237 1.84 2.73 21.97
N PRO A 238 0.57 3.01 22.34
CA PRO A 238 -0.24 2.07 23.09
C PRO A 238 -0.39 0.73 22.39
N LEU A 239 -0.38 -0.37 23.14
CA LEU A 239 -0.58 -1.71 22.56
C LEU A 239 -1.85 -1.81 21.73
N GLY A 240 -2.97 -1.21 22.15
CA GLY A 240 -4.22 -1.17 21.39
C GLY A 240 -4.07 -0.52 20.01
N VAL A 241 -3.24 0.53 19.89
CA VAL A 241 -2.92 1.16 18.60
C VAL A 241 -2.05 0.24 17.75
N MET A 242 -1.13 -0.50 18.35
CA MET A 242 -0.32 -1.49 17.62
C MET A 242 -1.16 -2.66 17.12
N TYR A 243 -2.15 -3.14 17.88
CA TYR A 243 -3.13 -4.14 17.40
C TYR A 243 -3.91 -3.60 16.19
N TYR A 244 -4.45 -2.38 16.30
CA TYR A 244 -5.10 -1.71 15.16
C TYR A 244 -4.20 -1.67 13.92
N TRP A 245 -2.93 -1.27 14.08
CA TRP A 245 -1.99 -1.16 12.96
C TRP A 245 -1.64 -2.51 12.36
N THR A 246 -1.42 -3.52 13.19
CA THR A 246 -1.13 -4.89 12.73
C THR A 246 -2.29 -5.44 11.89
N VAL A 247 -3.52 -5.35 12.36
CA VAL A 247 -4.72 -5.75 11.62
C VAL A 247 -4.86 -4.96 10.33
N SER A 248 -4.60 -3.66 10.38
CA SER A 248 -4.60 -2.74 9.25
C SER A 248 -3.59 -3.16 8.17
N ASN A 249 -2.39 -3.59 8.57
CA ASN A 249 -1.37 -4.11 7.65
C ASN A 249 -1.78 -5.46 7.04
N LEU A 250 -2.36 -6.37 7.82
CA LEU A 250 -2.87 -7.65 7.32
C LEU A 250 -3.97 -7.44 6.28
N TRP A 251 -4.90 -6.52 6.54
CA TRP A 251 -5.89 -6.11 5.54
C TRP A 251 -5.24 -5.59 4.26
N SER A 252 -4.25 -4.69 4.41
CA SER A 252 -3.53 -4.11 3.27
C SER A 252 -2.78 -5.16 2.46
N LEU A 253 -2.19 -6.18 3.11
CA LEU A 253 -1.56 -7.31 2.44
C LEU A 253 -2.57 -8.08 1.57
N GLY A 254 -3.72 -8.43 2.14
CA GLY A 254 -4.79 -9.13 1.40
C GLY A 254 -5.32 -8.30 0.23
N GLN A 255 -5.59 -7.02 0.48
CA GLN A 255 -6.09 -6.08 -0.52
C GLN A 255 -5.10 -5.89 -1.67
N GLN A 256 -3.81 -5.69 -1.37
CA GLN A 256 -2.78 -5.52 -2.39
C GLN A 256 -2.52 -6.81 -3.16
N TRP A 257 -2.47 -7.96 -2.47
CA TRP A 257 -2.34 -9.26 -3.13
C TRP A 257 -3.47 -9.46 -4.15
N TRP A 258 -4.72 -9.15 -3.77
CA TRP A 258 -5.87 -9.26 -4.67
C TRP A 258 -5.76 -8.33 -5.88
N VAL A 259 -5.38 -7.06 -5.65
CA VAL A 259 -5.23 -6.05 -6.72
C VAL A 259 -4.10 -6.40 -7.67
N ILE A 260 -2.92 -6.71 -7.16
CA ILE A 260 -1.74 -7.07 -7.97
C ILE A 260 -2.03 -8.33 -8.79
N ARG A 261 -2.75 -9.29 -8.21
CA ARG A 261 -3.09 -10.54 -8.89
C ARG A 261 -4.12 -10.37 -10.01
N ASN A 262 -5.13 -9.52 -9.82
CA ASN A 262 -6.29 -9.41 -10.73
C ASN A 262 -6.26 -8.17 -11.60
N ASN A 263 -5.63 -7.10 -11.12
CA ASN A 263 -5.59 -5.79 -11.75
C ASN A 263 -4.18 -5.17 -11.66
N PRO A 264 -3.14 -5.81 -12.20
CA PRO A 264 -1.79 -5.29 -12.16
C PRO A 264 -1.64 -3.98 -12.93
N THR A 265 -0.58 -3.26 -12.64
CA THR A 265 -0.19 -2.06 -13.38
C THR A 265 0.37 -2.44 -14.74
N PRO A 266 -0.02 -1.76 -15.84
CA PRO A 266 0.53 -2.02 -17.17
C PRO A 266 2.06 -1.91 -17.22
N GLY A 267 2.71 -2.85 -17.92
CA GLY A 267 4.17 -2.93 -18.04
C GLY A 267 4.89 -3.47 -16.81
N SER A 268 4.16 -3.92 -15.78
CA SER A 268 4.74 -4.49 -14.57
C SER A 268 5.02 -5.99 -14.68
N GLN A 269 5.85 -6.52 -13.78
CA GLN A 269 6.04 -7.96 -13.64
C GLN A 269 4.73 -8.68 -13.35
N ALA A 270 3.86 -8.10 -12.51
CA ALA A 270 2.58 -8.67 -12.16
C ALA A 270 1.63 -8.80 -13.37
N GLU A 271 1.68 -7.87 -14.32
CA GLU A 271 0.92 -7.97 -15.56
C GLU A 271 1.43 -9.12 -16.43
N ARG A 272 2.75 -9.28 -16.56
CA ARG A 272 3.34 -10.42 -17.28
C ARG A 272 2.90 -11.75 -16.68
N GLU A 273 2.93 -11.87 -15.36
CA GLU A 273 2.45 -13.07 -14.64
C GLU A 273 0.94 -13.32 -14.86
N LEU A 274 0.12 -12.26 -14.88
CA LEU A 274 -1.31 -12.38 -15.15
C LEU A 274 -1.55 -12.83 -16.59
N ASN A 275 -0.85 -12.24 -17.56
CA ASN A 275 -0.98 -12.59 -18.96
C ASN A 275 -0.52 -14.03 -19.23
N ALA A 276 0.54 -14.51 -18.58
CA ALA A 276 0.96 -15.91 -18.62
C ALA A 276 -0.13 -16.86 -18.09
N ARG A 277 -0.75 -16.52 -16.96
CA ARG A 277 -1.89 -17.29 -16.39
C ARG A 277 -3.13 -17.28 -17.30
N ARG A 278 -3.39 -16.16 -18.01
CA ARG A 278 -4.48 -16.05 -18.98
C ARG A 278 -4.20 -16.88 -20.21
N ALA A 279 -2.97 -16.82 -20.74
CA ALA A 279 -2.55 -17.62 -21.87
C ALA A 279 -2.66 -19.13 -21.62
N ALA A 280 -2.28 -19.59 -20.42
CA ALA A 280 -2.46 -20.99 -19.99
C ALA A 280 -3.93 -21.45 -19.96
N LYS A 281 -4.88 -20.50 -19.89
CA LYS A 281 -6.33 -20.73 -19.94
C LYS A 281 -6.94 -20.46 -21.33
N GLY A 282 -6.13 -20.20 -22.35
CA GLY A 282 -6.58 -19.83 -23.70
C GLY A 282 -7.29 -18.47 -23.77
N LEU A 283 -7.04 -17.57 -22.80
CA LEU A 283 -7.61 -16.23 -22.73
C LEU A 283 -6.64 -15.19 -23.28
N PRO A 284 -7.13 -14.15 -23.99
CA PRO A 284 -6.28 -13.08 -24.48
C PRO A 284 -5.64 -12.29 -23.35
N PRO A 285 -4.52 -11.57 -23.59
CA PRO A 285 -3.91 -10.68 -22.62
C PRO A 285 -4.89 -9.62 -22.07
N VAL A 286 -4.60 -9.06 -20.92
CA VAL A 286 -5.42 -8.02 -20.29
C VAL A 286 -5.53 -6.81 -21.23
N GLY A 287 -6.75 -6.28 -21.39
CA GLY A 287 -7.01 -5.11 -22.24
C GLY A 287 -7.14 -5.40 -23.74
N LYS A 288 -7.00 -6.64 -24.17
CA LYS A 288 -7.21 -7.04 -25.58
C LYS A 288 -8.43 -7.94 -25.72
N THR A 289 -9.18 -7.73 -26.81
CA THR A 289 -10.24 -8.67 -27.23
C THR A 289 -9.60 -9.90 -27.88
N ARG A 290 -10.38 -10.99 -28.05
CA ARG A 290 -9.89 -12.18 -28.80
C ARG A 290 -9.46 -11.83 -30.21
N GLU A 291 -10.26 -11.07 -30.92
CA GLU A 291 -9.99 -10.64 -32.30
C GLU A 291 -8.70 -9.81 -32.40
N GLN A 292 -8.51 -8.87 -31.45
CA GLN A 292 -7.27 -8.07 -31.40
C GLN A 292 -6.05 -8.94 -31.11
N HIS A 293 -6.17 -9.92 -30.22
CA HIS A 293 -5.08 -10.83 -29.91
C HIS A 293 -4.72 -11.74 -31.09
N GLU A 294 -5.70 -12.29 -31.77
CA GLU A 294 -5.50 -13.11 -32.97
C GLU A 294 -4.86 -12.31 -34.10
N LYS A 295 -5.31 -11.06 -34.30
CA LYS A 295 -4.69 -10.15 -35.27
C LYS A 295 -3.25 -9.85 -34.97
N ASP A 296 -2.92 -9.53 -33.69
CA ASP A 296 -1.55 -9.30 -33.25
C ASP A 296 -0.65 -10.54 -33.46
N LEU A 297 -1.18 -11.74 -33.19
CA LEU A 297 -0.47 -13.00 -33.40
C LEU A 297 -0.22 -13.25 -34.88
N GLN A 298 -1.19 -12.93 -35.73
CA GLN A 298 -1.05 -13.07 -37.19
C GLN A 298 0.00 -12.08 -37.71
N GLU A 299 -0.07 -10.81 -37.32
CA GLU A 299 0.95 -9.81 -37.69
C GLU A 299 2.35 -10.20 -37.18
N ALA A 300 2.45 -10.75 -35.96
CA ALA A 300 3.72 -11.22 -35.43
C ALA A 300 4.30 -12.41 -36.23
N ARG A 301 3.43 -13.34 -36.65
CA ARG A 301 3.83 -14.46 -37.52
C ARG A 301 4.30 -13.97 -38.92
N GLU A 302 3.59 -13.03 -39.51
CA GLU A 302 3.95 -12.41 -40.77
C GLU A 302 5.29 -11.66 -40.69
N ARG A 303 5.52 -10.89 -39.62
CA ARG A 303 6.80 -10.22 -39.37
C ARG A 303 7.95 -11.22 -39.16
N ALA A 304 7.72 -12.31 -38.44
CA ALA A 304 8.69 -13.35 -38.21
C ALA A 304 9.03 -14.08 -39.54
N ALA A 305 8.04 -14.35 -40.34
CA ALA A 305 8.23 -14.93 -41.72
C ALA A 305 8.95 -13.96 -42.63
N ALA A 306 8.63 -12.67 -42.62
CA ALA A 306 9.32 -11.64 -43.40
C ALA A 306 10.76 -11.37 -42.87
N GLY A 307 11.03 -11.53 -41.58
CA GLY A 307 12.35 -11.39 -40.95
C GLY A 307 13.31 -12.56 -41.23
N GLN A 308 12.79 -13.72 -41.67
CA GLN A 308 13.60 -14.84 -42.18
C GLN A 308 14.09 -14.61 -43.62
N ARG A 309 14.54 -13.37 -43.92
CA ARG A 309 15.27 -13.15 -45.17
C ARG A 309 16.50 -14.04 -45.17
N GLN A 310 16.62 -14.88 -46.20
CA GLN A 310 17.78 -15.70 -46.46
C GLN A 310 19.04 -14.84 -46.32
N GLN A 311 19.92 -15.24 -45.43
CA GLN A 311 21.24 -14.62 -45.36
C GLN A 311 21.85 -14.61 -46.77
N PRO A 312 22.41 -13.49 -47.24
CA PRO A 312 23.05 -13.45 -48.57
C PRO A 312 24.08 -14.57 -48.62
N VAL A 313 23.87 -15.51 -49.52
CA VAL A 313 24.80 -16.63 -49.69
C VAL A 313 26.12 -16.04 -50.10
N GLY A 314 27.12 -16.13 -49.22
CA GLY A 314 28.43 -15.53 -49.48
C GLY A 314 28.99 -16.00 -50.83
N LYS A 315 29.67 -15.12 -51.58
CA LYS A 315 30.18 -15.34 -52.92
C LYS A 315 30.91 -16.69 -53.12
N LYS A 316 31.54 -17.25 -52.09
CA LYS A 316 32.14 -18.57 -52.08
C LYS A 316 31.12 -19.71 -52.21
N ARG A 317 29.98 -19.62 -51.55
CA ARG A 317 28.91 -20.64 -51.58
C ARG A 317 28.12 -20.57 -52.89
N GLN A 318 27.90 -19.39 -53.43
CA GLN A 318 27.31 -19.21 -54.77
C GLN A 318 28.17 -19.85 -55.87
N LYS A 319 29.52 -19.69 -55.77
CA LYS A 319 30.45 -20.30 -56.75
C LYS A 319 30.45 -21.82 -56.62
N GLN A 320 30.32 -22.39 -55.43
CA GLN A 320 30.22 -23.85 -55.23
C GLN A 320 28.91 -24.44 -55.79
N GLN A 321 27.78 -23.73 -55.57
CA GLN A 321 26.48 -24.16 -56.10
C GLN A 321 26.43 -24.09 -57.61
N ARG A 322 27.04 -23.07 -58.25
CA ARG A 322 27.14 -22.92 -59.71
C ARG A 322 28.04 -23.99 -60.33
N ASN A 323 29.14 -24.35 -59.66
CA ASN A 323 30.01 -25.44 -60.13
C ASN A 323 29.38 -26.83 -60.05
N LYS A 324 28.51 -27.06 -59.01
CA LYS A 324 27.74 -28.31 -58.89
C LYS A 324 26.62 -28.45 -59.96
N GLN A 325 26.06 -27.33 -60.39
CA GLN A 325 25.04 -27.32 -61.44
C GLN A 325 25.66 -27.52 -62.87
N ASN A 326 26.88 -27.00 -63.11
CA ASN A 326 27.55 -27.15 -64.38
C ASN A 326 28.30 -28.48 -64.51
N GLY A 327 28.49 -29.25 -63.47
CA GLY A 327 29.13 -30.59 -63.51
C GLY A 327 28.14 -31.75 -63.66
N LYS A 328 26.84 -31.46 -63.92
CA LYS A 328 25.80 -32.45 -64.20
C LYS A 328 25.18 -32.34 -65.57
N LYS A 329 25.95 -31.77 -66.54
CA LYS A 329 25.64 -31.85 -68.00
C LYS A 329 26.65 -32.71 -68.67
#